data_617e40ed69a68f5e0eae619c1240fe82
#
_entry.id   617e40ed69a68f5e0eae619c1240fe82
#
_cell.length_a   1.000
_cell.length_b   1.000
_cell.length_c   1.000
_cell.angle_alpha   90.00
_cell.angle_beta   90.00
_cell.angle_gamma   90.00
#
_symmetry.space_group_name_H-M   'P 1'
#
loop_
_entity.id
_entity.type
_entity.pdbx_description
1 polymer ?
#
loop_
_entity_poly.entity_id
_entity_poly.type
_entity_poly.pdbx_seq_one_letter_code
_entity_poly.pdbx_strand_id
1 'polypeptide(L)'
;MSKLIIYGDIHGCLHELQKLRVQINPQKNDIEVCVGDIITKGTHSLETLRYIQENGILSVLGNHEDKIIRYLKHRESPKKNPISLDDDEQQIVDNLTHKDIAFLRSLPLFLRFGGITVVHGGLQNSMVLENLSSREHQKLLRLRYLDKAGDFVTHGKETEDSIFWADVYDGNQGFVVYGHQWFHEPKITQYAIGIDTGCVYNNKLSAVVFDFEKPNTYAIVDVLFNTEDEK
;
A
#
# COMPACT_ATOMS: atom_id res chain seq x y z
N MET A 1 24.72 1.80 9.27
CA MET A 1 23.73 0.72 9.13
C MET A 1 22.58 1.31 8.36
N SER A 2 22.20 0.75 7.24
CA SER A 2 21.04 1.24 6.50
C SER A 2 19.88 0.27 6.69
N LYS A 3 18.70 0.82 6.94
CA LYS A 3 17.46 0.06 7.12
C LYS A 3 16.55 0.24 5.92
N LEU A 4 15.70 -0.75 5.69
CA LEU A 4 14.51 -0.62 4.84
C LEU A 4 13.30 -0.60 5.77
N ILE A 5 12.55 0.49 5.75
CA ILE A 5 11.38 0.74 6.58
C ILE A 5 10.18 0.74 5.65
N ILE A 6 9.22 -0.17 5.88
CA ILE A 6 8.04 -0.30 5.02
C ILE A 6 6.82 -0.03 5.88
N TYR A 7 6.03 0.99 5.51
CA TYR A 7 4.80 1.41 6.19
C TYR A 7 3.59 0.76 5.54
N GLY A 8 2.61 0.36 6.35
CA GLY A 8 1.30 -0.11 5.92
C GLY A 8 0.43 0.97 5.30
N ASP A 9 -0.83 0.62 4.99
CA ASP A 9 -1.83 1.53 4.44
C ASP A 9 -2.07 2.70 5.40
N ILE A 10 -1.88 3.92 4.91
CA ILE A 10 -1.91 5.13 5.74
C ILE A 10 -3.27 5.79 5.70
N HIS A 11 -3.89 5.89 4.51
CA HIS A 11 -5.21 6.47 4.33
C HIS A 11 -5.41 7.81 5.06
N GLY A 12 -4.47 8.74 4.95
CA GLY A 12 -4.60 10.06 5.58
C GLY A 12 -4.32 10.10 7.09
N CYS A 13 -3.90 9.01 7.73
CA CYS A 13 -3.51 8.97 9.14
C CYS A 13 -2.09 9.59 9.32
N LEU A 14 -1.98 10.90 9.08
CA LEU A 14 -0.72 11.62 9.10
C LEU A 14 -0.04 11.60 10.47
N HIS A 15 -0.81 11.79 11.52
CA HIS A 15 -0.28 11.88 12.89
C HIS A 15 0.34 10.54 13.32
N GLU A 16 -0.30 9.43 12.98
CA GLU A 16 0.22 8.09 13.25
C GLU A 16 1.50 7.83 12.45
N LEU A 17 1.56 8.24 11.17
CA LEU A 17 2.78 8.15 10.37
C LEU A 17 3.92 8.95 11.00
N GLN A 18 3.66 10.18 11.44
CA GLN A 18 4.66 11.03 12.09
C GLN A 18 5.16 10.42 13.40
N LYS A 19 4.26 9.93 14.25
CA LYS A 19 4.60 9.24 15.51
C LYS A 19 5.42 7.97 15.24
N LEU A 20 5.00 7.16 14.26
CA LEU A 20 5.70 5.93 13.89
C LEU A 20 7.11 6.23 13.38
N ARG A 21 7.28 7.29 12.57
CA ARG A 21 8.61 7.75 12.14
C ARG A 21 9.47 8.23 13.30
N VAL A 22 8.90 8.95 14.26
CA VAL A 22 9.64 9.38 15.48
C VAL A 22 10.12 8.15 16.27
N GLN A 23 9.28 7.15 16.43
CA GLN A 23 9.61 5.91 17.15
C GLN A 23 10.69 5.09 16.44
N ILE A 24 10.62 4.96 15.10
CA ILE A 24 11.61 4.23 14.28
C ILE A 24 12.91 5.03 14.17
N ASN A 25 12.81 6.36 14.15
CA ASN A 25 13.92 7.31 13.98
C ASN A 25 14.77 7.02 12.74
N PRO A 26 14.19 7.17 11.51
CA PRO A 26 14.90 6.92 10.26
C PRO A 26 16.15 7.80 10.14
N GLN A 27 17.24 7.23 9.66
CA GLN A 27 18.50 7.92 9.42
C GLN A 27 18.63 8.28 7.93
N LYS A 28 19.51 9.22 7.61
CA LYS A 28 19.70 9.75 6.24
C LYS A 28 19.92 8.66 5.16
N ASN A 29 20.51 7.53 5.54
CA ASN A 29 20.80 6.43 4.61
C ASN A 29 19.75 5.32 4.64
N ASP A 30 18.70 5.46 5.44
CA ASP A 30 17.60 4.50 5.47
C ASP A 30 16.68 4.73 4.27
N ILE A 31 16.03 3.66 3.82
CA ILE A 31 15.05 3.70 2.75
C ILE A 31 13.67 3.54 3.38
N GLU A 32 12.79 4.51 3.12
CA GLU A 32 11.41 4.50 3.61
C GLU A 32 10.45 4.24 2.43
N VAL A 33 9.48 3.33 2.61
CA VAL A 33 8.54 2.92 1.55
C VAL A 33 7.15 2.72 2.13
N CYS A 34 6.10 3.17 1.43
CA CYS A 34 4.70 2.84 1.74
C CYS A 34 4.21 1.72 0.82
N VAL A 35 3.34 0.84 1.33
CA VAL A 35 2.72 -0.22 0.52
C VAL A 35 1.56 0.28 -0.37
N GLY A 36 1.40 1.59 -0.54
CA GLY A 36 0.28 2.23 -1.24
C GLY A 36 -0.82 2.67 -0.29
N ASP A 37 -1.97 3.07 -0.86
CA ASP A 37 -3.14 3.57 -0.13
C ASP A 37 -2.76 4.67 0.88
N ILE A 38 -2.08 5.69 0.37
CA ILE A 38 -1.63 6.87 1.12
C ILE A 38 -2.81 7.78 1.45
N ILE A 39 -3.70 7.96 0.45
CA ILE A 39 -4.82 8.92 0.45
C ILE A 39 -6.16 8.22 0.60
N THR A 40 -7.20 9.04 0.78
CA THR A 40 -8.61 8.67 0.96
C THR A 40 -8.95 8.14 2.36
N LYS A 41 -10.24 8.11 2.68
CA LYS A 41 -10.84 7.68 3.94
C LYS A 41 -10.50 8.54 5.17
N GLY A 42 -9.23 8.84 5.42
CA GLY A 42 -8.82 9.64 6.56
C GLY A 42 -8.77 11.14 6.25
N THR A 43 -8.81 11.95 7.29
CA THR A 43 -9.02 13.40 7.25
C THR A 43 -7.85 14.18 6.64
N HIS A 44 -6.62 13.68 6.77
CA HIS A 44 -5.39 14.38 6.34
C HIS A 44 -4.77 13.81 5.07
N SER A 45 -5.59 13.39 4.09
CA SER A 45 -5.11 12.71 2.87
C SER A 45 -4.11 13.55 2.06
N LEU A 46 -4.37 14.84 1.83
CA LEU A 46 -3.48 15.70 1.05
C LEU A 46 -2.21 16.06 1.81
N GLU A 47 -2.33 16.31 3.11
CA GLU A 47 -1.21 16.57 3.99
C GLU A 47 -0.29 15.35 4.08
N THR A 48 -0.84 14.15 4.16
CA THR A 48 -0.10 12.88 4.15
C THR A 48 0.66 12.70 2.83
N LEU A 49 -0.02 12.94 1.70
CA LEU A 49 0.60 12.86 0.37
C LEU A 49 1.79 13.81 0.26
N ARG A 50 1.62 15.06 0.69
CA ARG A 50 2.68 16.08 0.64
C ARG A 50 3.81 15.78 1.61
N TYR A 51 3.48 15.31 2.81
CA TYR A 51 4.47 14.88 3.79
C TYR A 51 5.38 13.76 3.26
N ILE A 52 4.80 12.77 2.58
CA ILE A 52 5.55 11.68 1.93
C ILE A 52 6.48 12.23 0.84
N GLN A 53 5.98 13.13 -0.02
CA GLN A 53 6.78 13.78 -1.06
C GLN A 53 7.95 14.61 -0.49
N GLU A 54 7.69 15.40 0.54
CA GLU A 54 8.68 16.28 1.16
C GLU A 54 9.79 15.54 1.90
N ASN A 55 9.45 14.38 2.46
CA ASN A 55 10.41 13.54 3.17
C ASN A 55 11.10 12.51 2.26
N GLY A 56 10.79 12.47 0.96
CA GLY A 56 11.39 11.54 0.02
C GLY A 56 11.04 10.07 0.29
N ILE A 57 9.90 9.83 0.94
CA ILE A 57 9.40 8.48 1.20
C ILE A 57 8.89 7.90 -0.11
N LEU A 58 9.37 6.72 -0.49
CA LEU A 58 8.90 6.00 -1.67
C LEU A 58 7.52 5.41 -1.41
N SER A 59 6.79 5.07 -2.47
CA SER A 59 5.56 4.29 -2.36
C SER A 59 5.35 3.42 -3.59
N VAL A 60 4.71 2.28 -3.42
CA VAL A 60 4.05 1.61 -4.54
C VAL A 60 2.66 2.19 -4.75
N LEU A 61 2.08 1.94 -5.92
CA LEU A 61 0.72 2.36 -6.25
C LEU A 61 -0.29 1.51 -5.46
N GLY A 62 -1.19 2.17 -4.73
CA GLY A 62 -2.35 1.56 -4.12
C GLY A 62 -3.59 1.61 -5.03
N ASN A 63 -4.63 0.88 -4.68
CA ASN A 63 -5.86 0.86 -5.49
C ASN A 63 -6.67 2.17 -5.35
N HIS A 64 -6.48 2.91 -4.27
CA HIS A 64 -7.10 4.22 -4.07
C HIS A 64 -6.43 5.27 -4.95
N GLU A 65 -5.11 5.33 -5.00
CA GLU A 65 -4.37 6.20 -5.93
C GLU A 65 -4.71 5.84 -7.39
N ASP A 66 -4.77 4.55 -7.75
CA ASP A 66 -5.14 4.09 -9.10
C ASP A 66 -6.55 4.58 -9.49
N LYS A 67 -7.51 4.55 -8.56
CA LYS A 67 -8.86 5.07 -8.79
C LYS A 67 -8.83 6.56 -9.15
N ILE A 68 -8.10 7.38 -8.37
CA ILE A 68 -7.96 8.82 -8.60
C ILE A 68 -7.25 9.10 -9.93
N ILE A 69 -6.15 8.41 -10.22
CA ILE A 69 -5.40 8.57 -11.50
C ILE A 69 -6.30 8.25 -12.69
N ARG A 70 -7.05 7.15 -12.64
CA ARG A 70 -7.98 6.77 -13.71
C ARG A 70 -9.13 7.77 -13.85
N TYR A 71 -9.67 8.28 -12.74
CA TYR A 71 -10.67 9.33 -12.75
C TYR A 71 -10.15 10.59 -13.46
N LEU A 72 -8.96 11.07 -13.09
CA LEU A 72 -8.31 12.22 -13.70
C LEU A 72 -8.10 12.04 -15.21
N LYS A 73 -7.65 10.86 -15.61
CA LYS A 73 -7.49 10.52 -17.04
C LYS A 73 -8.81 10.57 -17.81
N HIS A 74 -9.91 10.09 -17.24
CA HIS A 74 -11.21 10.13 -17.87
C HIS A 74 -11.84 11.52 -17.85
N ARG A 75 -11.52 12.36 -16.83
CA ARG A 75 -11.97 13.76 -16.78
C ARG A 75 -11.44 14.60 -17.96
N GLU A 76 -10.28 14.26 -18.49
CA GLU A 76 -9.69 14.90 -19.68
C GLU A 76 -10.38 14.47 -21.00
N SER A 77 -11.26 13.46 -20.97
CA SER A 77 -11.96 12.93 -22.13
C SER A 77 -13.32 13.62 -22.32
N PRO A 78 -13.79 13.84 -23.57
CA PRO A 78 -15.13 14.36 -23.82
C PRO A 78 -16.26 13.37 -23.46
N LYS A 79 -15.93 12.10 -23.17
CA LYS A 79 -16.92 11.08 -22.77
C LYS A 79 -17.22 11.18 -21.28
N LYS A 80 -18.43 10.74 -20.90
CA LYS A 80 -18.81 10.64 -19.49
C LYS A 80 -17.77 9.80 -18.74
N ASN A 81 -17.28 10.31 -17.60
CA ASN A 81 -16.36 9.57 -16.75
C ASN A 81 -17.06 8.32 -16.20
N PRO A 82 -16.53 7.11 -16.43
CA PRO A 82 -17.13 5.89 -15.93
C PRO A 82 -16.85 5.65 -14.43
N ILE A 83 -15.95 6.45 -13.82
CA ILE A 83 -15.55 6.32 -12.43
C ILE A 83 -16.33 7.38 -11.63
N SER A 84 -17.00 6.93 -10.58
CA SER A 84 -17.63 7.82 -9.59
C SER A 84 -16.72 7.98 -8.38
N LEU A 85 -16.63 9.19 -7.88
CA LEU A 85 -16.00 9.52 -6.62
C LEU A 85 -17.09 9.76 -5.57
N ASP A 86 -16.80 9.49 -4.32
CA ASP A 86 -17.55 10.00 -3.19
C ASP A 86 -17.12 11.45 -2.89
N ASP A 87 -17.76 12.08 -1.89
CA ASP A 87 -17.53 13.48 -1.58
C ASP A 87 -16.09 13.73 -1.08
N ASP A 88 -15.52 12.83 -0.31
CA ASP A 88 -14.16 12.95 0.22
C ASP A 88 -13.14 12.80 -0.92
N GLU A 89 -13.30 11.82 -1.78
CA GLU A 89 -12.46 11.62 -2.97
C GLU A 89 -12.56 12.81 -3.93
N GLN A 90 -13.76 13.40 -4.07
CA GLN A 90 -13.95 14.61 -4.90
C GLN A 90 -13.19 15.79 -4.30
N GLN A 91 -13.26 16.02 -2.99
CA GLN A 91 -12.50 17.06 -2.31
C GLN A 91 -10.99 16.88 -2.49
N ILE A 92 -10.48 15.65 -2.38
CA ILE A 92 -9.08 15.36 -2.65
C ILE A 92 -8.72 15.78 -4.08
N VAL A 93 -9.48 15.31 -5.08
CA VAL A 93 -9.22 15.59 -6.51
C VAL A 93 -9.24 17.09 -6.82
N ASP A 94 -10.16 17.84 -6.23
CA ASP A 94 -10.32 19.29 -6.47
C ASP A 94 -9.19 20.13 -5.87
N ASN A 95 -8.46 19.57 -4.88
CA ASN A 95 -7.35 20.20 -4.19
C ASN A 95 -5.97 19.64 -4.54
N LEU A 96 -5.88 18.68 -5.48
CA LEU A 96 -4.60 18.19 -6.00
C LEU A 96 -3.89 19.26 -6.83
N THR A 97 -2.63 19.50 -6.52
CA THR A 97 -1.74 20.31 -7.36
C THR A 97 -1.18 19.49 -8.53
N HIS A 98 -0.62 20.15 -9.54
CA HIS A 98 0.09 19.45 -10.62
C HIS A 98 1.24 18.58 -10.10
N LYS A 99 1.92 19.00 -9.03
CA LYS A 99 2.99 18.25 -8.38
C LYS A 99 2.44 16.97 -7.75
N ASP A 100 1.31 17.06 -7.06
CA ASP A 100 0.64 15.91 -6.44
C ASP A 100 0.22 14.89 -7.52
N ILE A 101 -0.40 15.36 -8.61
CA ILE A 101 -0.81 14.51 -9.74
C ILE A 101 0.40 13.84 -10.40
N ALA A 102 1.48 14.57 -10.60
CA ALA A 102 2.72 14.02 -11.17
C ALA A 102 3.30 12.93 -10.28
N PHE A 103 3.32 13.14 -8.95
CA PHE A 103 3.77 12.15 -7.99
C PHE A 103 2.89 10.89 -8.03
N LEU A 104 1.56 11.02 -7.94
CA LEU A 104 0.64 9.89 -8.01
C LEU A 104 0.85 9.07 -9.29
N ARG A 105 1.00 9.74 -10.44
CA ARG A 105 1.25 9.09 -11.75
C ARG A 105 2.61 8.41 -11.85
N SER A 106 3.57 8.76 -11.00
CA SER A 106 4.90 8.17 -11.00
C SER A 106 5.03 6.92 -10.12
N LEU A 107 4.01 6.60 -9.32
CA LEU A 107 4.03 5.47 -8.40
C LEU A 107 4.14 4.14 -9.14
N PRO A 108 5.17 3.31 -8.85
CA PRO A 108 5.34 2.01 -9.47
C PRO A 108 4.36 0.99 -8.86
N LEU A 109 4.10 -0.09 -9.58
CA LEU A 109 3.26 -1.20 -9.10
C LEU A 109 3.96 -2.04 -8.03
N PHE A 110 5.28 -2.09 -8.05
CA PHE A 110 6.11 -2.79 -7.08
C PHE A 110 7.48 -2.12 -6.94
N LEU A 111 8.13 -2.38 -5.83
CA LEU A 111 9.54 -2.01 -5.59
C LEU A 111 10.30 -3.24 -5.09
N ARG A 112 11.60 -3.32 -5.40
CA ARG A 112 12.48 -4.40 -4.92
C ARG A 112 13.72 -3.85 -4.24
N PHE A 113 14.05 -4.45 -3.10
CA PHE A 113 15.21 -4.12 -2.30
C PHE A 113 15.92 -5.44 -1.90
N GLY A 114 16.89 -5.86 -2.72
CA GLY A 114 17.48 -7.18 -2.54
C GLY A 114 16.45 -8.30 -2.72
N GLY A 115 16.29 -9.14 -1.70
CA GLY A 115 15.32 -10.24 -1.70
C GLY A 115 13.92 -9.86 -1.20
N ILE A 116 13.64 -8.56 -0.97
CA ILE A 116 12.36 -8.06 -0.47
C ILE A 116 11.61 -7.37 -1.60
N THR A 117 10.36 -7.76 -1.81
CA THR A 117 9.45 -7.16 -2.81
C THR A 117 8.30 -6.47 -2.07
N VAL A 118 8.03 -5.21 -2.43
CA VAL A 118 6.91 -4.43 -1.89
C VAL A 118 5.84 -4.32 -2.97
N VAL A 119 4.61 -4.70 -2.64
CA VAL A 119 3.43 -4.58 -3.51
C VAL A 119 2.26 -4.04 -2.68
N HIS A 120 1.20 -3.59 -3.35
CA HIS A 120 0.01 -3.17 -2.59
C HIS A 120 -0.91 -4.34 -2.24
N GLY A 121 -1.49 -5.04 -3.22
CA GLY A 121 -2.50 -6.08 -2.96
C GLY A 121 -1.91 -7.47 -2.78
N GLY A 122 -1.45 -8.10 -3.86
CA GLY A 122 -0.92 -9.46 -3.75
C GLY A 122 -0.40 -10.03 -5.06
N LEU A 123 0.12 -11.25 -4.99
CA LEU A 123 0.76 -11.97 -6.10
C LEU A 123 0.12 -13.33 -6.33
N GLN A 124 -0.02 -13.71 -7.60
CA GLN A 124 -0.18 -15.12 -7.99
C GLN A 124 1.21 -15.69 -8.30
N ASN A 125 1.46 -16.96 -7.96
CA ASN A 125 2.75 -17.63 -8.23
C ASN A 125 3.14 -17.64 -9.71
N SER A 126 2.17 -17.52 -10.62
CA SER A 126 2.40 -17.43 -12.07
C SER A 126 2.81 -16.03 -12.56
N MET A 127 2.76 -15.00 -11.73
CA MET A 127 3.09 -13.63 -12.16
C MET A 127 4.60 -13.45 -12.32
N VAL A 128 4.99 -12.77 -13.42
CA VAL A 128 6.34 -12.28 -13.66
C VAL A 128 6.30 -10.75 -13.61
N LEU A 129 6.77 -10.18 -12.51
CA LEU A 129 6.60 -8.75 -12.22
C LEU A 129 7.22 -7.83 -13.28
N GLU A 130 8.28 -8.27 -13.95
CA GLU A 130 8.95 -7.51 -15.01
C GLU A 130 8.16 -7.50 -16.33
N ASN A 131 7.13 -8.34 -16.46
CA ASN A 131 6.35 -8.47 -17.70
C ASN A 131 4.86 -8.66 -17.43
N LEU A 132 4.28 -7.74 -16.67
CA LEU A 132 2.87 -7.78 -16.32
C LEU A 132 1.98 -7.27 -17.45
N SER A 133 0.95 -8.00 -17.77
CA SER A 133 -0.16 -7.52 -18.59
C SER A 133 -1.00 -6.48 -17.84
N SER A 134 -1.78 -5.67 -18.58
CA SER A 134 -2.70 -4.69 -17.94
C SER A 134 -3.73 -5.35 -17.00
N ARG A 135 -4.08 -6.62 -17.23
CA ARG A 135 -4.97 -7.37 -16.36
C ARG A 135 -4.27 -7.76 -15.05
N GLU A 136 -3.00 -8.13 -15.12
CA GLU A 136 -2.20 -8.47 -13.95
C GLU A 136 -1.89 -7.22 -13.10
N HIS A 137 -1.73 -6.03 -13.72
CA HIS A 137 -1.65 -4.77 -12.97
C HIS A 137 -2.84 -4.60 -12.01
N GLN A 138 -4.07 -4.84 -12.51
CA GLN A 138 -5.29 -4.72 -11.69
C GLN A 138 -5.38 -5.80 -10.61
N LYS A 139 -4.89 -7.01 -10.90
CA LYS A 139 -4.80 -8.07 -9.89
C LYS A 139 -3.81 -7.71 -8.78
N LEU A 140 -2.61 -7.23 -9.15
CA LEU A 140 -1.57 -6.82 -8.20
C LEU A 140 -2.07 -5.78 -7.19
N LEU A 141 -2.96 -4.87 -7.64
CA LEU A 141 -3.55 -3.83 -6.79
C LEU A 141 -4.70 -4.33 -5.91
N ARG A 142 -5.33 -5.49 -6.21
CA ARG A 142 -6.61 -5.87 -5.61
C ARG A 142 -6.71 -7.33 -5.18
N LEU A 143 -5.64 -8.11 -5.36
CA LEU A 143 -5.67 -9.53 -5.03
C LEU A 143 -5.76 -9.73 -3.52
N ARG A 144 -6.80 -10.47 -3.10
CA ARG A 144 -6.96 -10.99 -1.74
C ARG A 144 -7.01 -12.50 -1.76
N TYR A 145 -7.90 -13.04 -2.57
CA TYR A 145 -8.21 -14.47 -2.59
C TYR A 145 -8.01 -15.08 -3.97
N LEU A 146 -7.62 -16.34 -3.95
CA LEU A 146 -7.51 -17.23 -5.10
C LEU A 146 -8.57 -18.34 -4.95
N ASP A 147 -9.06 -18.85 -6.06
CA ASP A 147 -9.85 -20.08 -6.08
C ASP A 147 -8.94 -21.33 -6.05
N LYS A 148 -9.55 -22.52 -6.08
CA LYS A 148 -8.82 -23.81 -6.09
C LYS A 148 -7.89 -23.99 -7.30
N ALA A 149 -8.14 -23.28 -8.40
CA ALA A 149 -7.29 -23.31 -9.59
C ALA A 149 -6.13 -22.29 -9.51
N GLY A 150 -6.09 -21.46 -8.46
CA GLY A 150 -5.12 -20.38 -8.28
C GLY A 150 -5.50 -19.12 -9.05
N ASP A 151 -6.75 -19.01 -9.50
CA ASP A 151 -7.24 -17.82 -10.19
C ASP A 151 -7.77 -16.76 -9.22
N PHE A 152 -7.66 -15.49 -9.65
CA PHE A 152 -8.11 -14.33 -8.90
C PHE A 152 -9.62 -14.37 -8.61
N VAL A 153 -10.00 -14.29 -7.34
CA VAL A 153 -11.38 -14.12 -6.89
C VAL A 153 -11.71 -12.63 -6.73
N THR A 154 -12.75 -12.18 -7.43
CA THR A 154 -13.22 -10.79 -7.29
C THR A 154 -13.81 -10.57 -5.90
N HIS A 155 -13.53 -9.44 -5.28
CA HIS A 155 -14.07 -9.06 -3.97
C HIS A 155 -15.61 -9.17 -3.94
N GLY A 156 -16.14 -9.79 -2.88
CA GLY A 156 -17.55 -10.11 -2.70
C GLY A 156 -18.02 -11.36 -3.44
N LYS A 157 -17.11 -12.11 -4.10
CA LYS A 157 -17.37 -13.41 -4.73
C LYS A 157 -16.58 -14.55 -4.09
N GLU A 158 -16.04 -14.31 -2.92
CA GLU A 158 -15.33 -15.30 -2.13
C GLU A 158 -16.30 -16.43 -1.72
N THR A 159 -15.80 -17.64 -1.71
CA THR A 159 -16.49 -18.85 -1.26
C THR A 159 -15.70 -19.50 -0.13
N GLU A 160 -16.26 -20.54 0.51
CA GLU A 160 -15.56 -21.32 1.53
C GLU A 160 -14.26 -21.98 1.01
N ASP A 161 -14.15 -22.16 -0.30
CA ASP A 161 -12.98 -22.72 -0.97
C ASP A 161 -11.93 -21.67 -1.36
N SER A 162 -12.21 -20.39 -1.15
CA SER A 162 -11.28 -19.31 -1.48
C SER A 162 -10.11 -19.28 -0.50
N ILE A 163 -8.89 -19.20 -1.02
CA ILE A 163 -7.64 -19.23 -0.23
C ILE A 163 -7.00 -17.85 -0.30
N PHE A 164 -6.59 -17.31 0.84
CA PHE A 164 -5.87 -16.05 0.85
C PHE A 164 -4.51 -16.22 0.16
N TRP A 165 -4.18 -15.33 -0.77
CA TRP A 165 -3.03 -15.51 -1.67
C TRP A 165 -1.71 -15.75 -0.95
N ALA A 166 -1.45 -15.04 0.16
CA ALA A 166 -0.19 -15.15 0.89
C ALA A 166 -0.02 -16.50 1.62
N ASP A 167 -1.10 -17.22 1.87
CA ASP A 167 -1.06 -18.55 2.51
C ASP A 167 -0.54 -19.63 1.55
N VAL A 168 -0.59 -19.38 0.23
CA VAL A 168 -0.13 -20.31 -0.82
C VAL A 168 0.97 -19.74 -1.71
N TYR A 169 1.49 -18.57 -1.36
CA TYR A 169 2.59 -17.95 -2.08
C TYR A 169 3.89 -18.74 -1.86
N ASP A 170 4.60 -19.05 -2.95
CA ASP A 170 5.77 -19.95 -2.95
C ASP A 170 7.13 -19.24 -2.80
N GLY A 171 7.14 -17.91 -2.70
CA GLY A 171 8.36 -17.12 -2.54
C GLY A 171 9.13 -16.82 -3.81
N ASN A 172 8.59 -17.12 -5.00
CA ASN A 172 9.29 -16.95 -6.28
C ASN A 172 9.66 -15.50 -6.62
N GLN A 173 9.04 -14.51 -5.99
CA GLN A 173 9.35 -13.08 -6.11
C GLN A 173 10.09 -12.53 -4.87
N GLY A 174 10.68 -13.40 -4.04
CA GLY A 174 11.31 -13.04 -2.78
C GLY A 174 10.33 -12.92 -1.61
N PHE A 175 10.77 -12.33 -0.51
CA PHE A 175 9.90 -12.03 0.63
C PHE A 175 9.02 -10.83 0.32
N VAL A 176 7.70 -10.97 0.41
CA VAL A 176 6.74 -9.94 0.00
C VAL A 176 6.20 -9.19 1.20
N VAL A 177 6.25 -7.84 1.15
CA VAL A 177 5.55 -6.97 2.09
C VAL A 177 4.38 -6.30 1.34
N TYR A 178 3.17 -6.38 1.92
CA TYR A 178 1.95 -5.94 1.26
C TYR A 178 0.95 -5.26 2.21
N GLY A 179 -0.03 -4.56 1.65
CA GLY A 179 -1.14 -3.88 2.31
C GLY A 179 -2.52 -4.37 1.86
N HIS A 180 -3.45 -3.43 1.62
CA HIS A 180 -4.74 -3.63 0.98
C HIS A 180 -5.79 -4.44 1.74
N GLN A 181 -5.42 -5.56 2.33
CA GLN A 181 -6.29 -6.36 3.19
C GLN A 181 -5.90 -6.11 4.63
N TRP A 182 -6.77 -5.42 5.34
CA TRP A 182 -6.49 -5.11 6.73
C TRP A 182 -6.70 -6.33 7.65
N PHE A 183 -5.82 -6.44 8.64
CA PHE A 183 -5.87 -7.41 9.72
C PHE A 183 -5.71 -6.68 11.04
N HIS A 184 -6.25 -7.24 12.12
CA HIS A 184 -6.08 -6.64 13.45
C HIS A 184 -4.59 -6.61 13.88
N GLU A 185 -3.84 -7.64 13.49
CA GLU A 185 -2.40 -7.77 13.66
C GLU A 185 -1.74 -8.07 12.32
N PRO A 186 -0.45 -7.75 12.11
CA PRO A 186 0.26 -8.11 10.88
C PRO A 186 0.13 -9.59 10.55
N LYS A 187 -0.28 -9.92 9.33
CA LYS A 187 -0.42 -11.30 8.86
C LYS A 187 0.91 -11.81 8.35
N ILE A 188 1.54 -12.70 9.11
CA ILE A 188 2.84 -13.28 8.78
C ILE A 188 2.63 -14.68 8.18
N THR A 189 3.24 -14.92 7.01
CA THR A 189 3.33 -16.23 6.36
C THR A 189 4.79 -16.58 6.09
N GLN A 190 5.06 -17.71 5.47
CA GLN A 190 6.43 -18.16 5.22
C GLN A 190 7.22 -17.17 4.33
N TYR A 191 6.59 -16.58 3.34
CA TYR A 191 7.24 -15.73 2.33
C TYR A 191 6.59 -14.34 2.18
N ALA A 192 5.66 -13.98 3.06
CA ALA A 192 5.01 -12.67 2.97
C ALA A 192 4.58 -12.15 4.35
N ILE A 193 4.47 -10.82 4.44
CA ILE A 193 3.90 -10.13 5.60
C ILE A 193 2.95 -9.03 5.13
N GLY A 194 1.69 -9.10 5.59
CA GLY A 194 0.69 -8.06 5.43
C GLY A 194 0.73 -7.10 6.61
N ILE A 195 0.85 -5.82 6.33
CA ILE A 195 1.01 -4.77 7.34
C ILE A 195 -0.06 -3.67 7.26
N ASP A 196 -1.10 -3.87 6.47
CA ASP A 196 -2.32 -3.07 6.64
C ASP A 196 -3.01 -3.52 7.93
N THR A 197 -2.86 -2.72 8.97
CA THR A 197 -3.44 -2.99 10.28
C THR A 197 -4.62 -2.06 10.60
N GLY A 198 -5.20 -1.44 9.56
CA GLY A 198 -6.47 -0.74 9.68
C GLY A 198 -6.39 0.55 10.49
N CYS A 199 -5.35 1.35 10.31
CA CYS A 199 -5.18 2.63 11.02
C CYS A 199 -6.43 3.50 10.89
N VAL A 200 -6.91 3.72 9.68
CA VAL A 200 -8.10 4.51 9.38
C VAL A 200 -9.40 3.92 9.96
N TYR A 201 -9.38 2.68 10.41
CA TYR A 201 -10.48 2.00 11.10
C TYR A 201 -10.29 1.97 12.63
N ASN A 202 -9.53 2.92 13.17
CA ASN A 202 -9.27 3.12 14.60
C ASN A 202 -8.46 1.97 15.24
N ASN A 203 -7.59 1.30 14.49
CA ASN A 203 -6.71 0.29 15.06
C ASN A 203 -5.29 0.85 15.22
N LYS A 204 -4.37 0.58 14.32
CA LYS A 204 -2.98 1.01 14.40
C LYS A 204 -2.33 1.14 13.02
N LEU A 205 -1.28 1.96 12.93
CA LEU A 205 -0.38 1.97 11.79
C LEU A 205 0.84 1.11 12.11
N SER A 206 1.14 0.16 11.24
CA SER A 206 2.28 -0.75 11.38
C SER A 206 3.37 -0.47 10.36
N ALA A 207 4.61 -0.69 10.75
CA ALA A 207 5.76 -0.73 9.85
C ALA A 207 6.59 -1.98 10.08
N VAL A 208 7.23 -2.47 9.02
CA VAL A 208 8.27 -3.50 9.08
C VAL A 208 9.61 -2.86 8.80
N VAL A 209 10.58 -3.13 9.66
CA VAL A 209 11.94 -2.59 9.60
C VAL A 209 12.92 -3.72 9.37
N PHE A 210 13.55 -3.75 8.21
CA PHE A 210 14.64 -4.67 7.87
C PHE A 210 15.99 -3.99 8.09
N ASP A 211 16.93 -4.73 8.66
CA ASP A 211 18.33 -4.31 8.79
C ASP A 211 19.16 -5.04 7.73
N PHE A 212 19.72 -4.31 6.76
CA PHE A 212 20.51 -4.92 5.67
C PHE A 212 21.78 -5.63 6.18
N GLU A 213 22.23 -5.34 7.39
CA GLU A 213 23.37 -6.04 8.00
C GLU A 213 22.96 -7.35 8.71
N LYS A 214 21.66 -7.54 8.93
CA LYS A 214 21.08 -8.73 9.56
C LYS A 214 20.08 -9.38 8.61
N PRO A 215 20.55 -10.03 7.54
CA PRO A 215 19.66 -10.63 6.55
C PRO A 215 18.71 -11.64 7.24
N ASN A 216 17.47 -11.70 6.74
CA ASN A 216 16.38 -12.54 7.25
C ASN A 216 15.84 -12.18 8.65
N THR A 217 16.17 -10.99 9.16
CA THR A 217 15.56 -10.48 10.39
C THR A 217 14.80 -9.18 10.11
N TYR A 218 13.66 -9.02 10.75
CA TYR A 218 12.91 -7.79 10.73
C TYR A 218 12.28 -7.52 12.09
N ALA A 219 11.95 -6.26 12.35
CA ALA A 219 11.15 -5.85 13.49
C ALA A 219 9.83 -5.27 12.98
N ILE A 220 8.74 -5.46 13.73
CA ILE A 220 7.47 -4.78 13.52
C ILE A 220 7.37 -3.68 14.56
N VAL A 221 6.96 -2.49 14.13
CA VAL A 221 6.76 -1.31 14.99
C VAL A 221 5.37 -0.77 14.71
N ASP A 222 4.61 -0.52 15.76
CA ASP A 222 3.22 -0.09 15.66
C ASP A 222 2.99 1.21 16.42
N VAL A 223 2.03 2.02 15.93
CA VAL A 223 1.46 3.16 16.64
C VAL A 223 -0.05 3.04 16.61
N LEU A 224 -0.68 3.06 17.78
CA LEU A 224 -2.14 3.02 17.89
C LEU A 224 -2.75 4.30 17.33
N PHE A 225 -3.88 4.16 16.65
CA PHE A 225 -4.70 5.29 16.25
C PHE A 225 -5.19 6.07 17.47
N ASN A 226 -5.16 7.40 17.37
CA ASN A 226 -5.62 8.26 18.45
C ASN A 226 -6.65 9.26 17.93
N THR A 227 -7.89 9.12 18.39
CA THR A 227 -9.01 10.00 18.02
C THR A 227 -8.84 11.46 18.44
N GLU A 228 -7.93 11.77 19.37
CA GLU A 228 -7.64 13.16 19.77
C GLU A 228 -6.82 13.92 18.72
N ASP A 229 -6.09 13.21 17.85
CA ASP A 229 -5.26 13.79 16.79
C ASP A 229 -6.10 14.19 15.57
N GLU A 230 -7.36 13.78 15.49
CA GLU A 230 -8.28 14.06 14.37
C GLU A 230 -9.11 15.34 14.58
N LYS A 231 -8.89 16.07 15.68
CA LYS A 231 -9.57 17.34 16.02
C LYS A 231 -8.75 18.54 15.62
#